data_6ecb363d6819e24ff9a5e38cfdbb1f6a
#
_entry.id   6ecb363d6819e24ff9a5e38cfdbb1f6a
#
_cell.length_a   1.000
_cell.length_b   1.000
_cell.length_c   1.000
_cell.angle_alpha   90.00
_cell.angle_beta   90.00
_cell.angle_gamma   90.00
#
_symmetry.space_group_name_H-M   'P 1'
#
loop_
_entity.id
_entity.type
_entity.pdbx_description
1 polymer ?
#
loop_
_entity_poly.entity_id
_entity_poly.type
_entity_poly.pdbx_seq_one_letter_code
_entity_poly.pdbx_strand_id
1 'polypeptide(L)'
;MINAVYQLIAPRMIDVTYQEMHLSGSQVLIRPLYLSICHADQRYYQGMRSEAALKAKLPMALIHECVAEVIYDPTGAFQVGDRVIPIPNSPTQTDDIIAENYLRSSFFRSSGYDGFLQDYVMLKPDRLVPAPKSVPLQVASFTELISV
;
A
#
# COMPACT_ATOMS: atom_id res chain seq x y z
N MET A 1 -18.36 1.63 -4.33
CA MET A 1 -18.31 1.83 -2.87
C MET A 1 -17.50 3.09 -2.58
N ILE A 2 -17.64 3.67 -1.38
CA ILE A 2 -16.85 4.84 -0.98
C ILE A 2 -15.66 4.37 -0.15
N ASN A 3 -14.48 4.89 -0.45
CA ASN A 3 -13.22 4.63 0.24
C ASN A 3 -12.74 5.91 0.92
N ALA A 4 -12.43 5.86 2.20
CA ALA A 4 -11.77 6.96 2.89
C ALA A 4 -10.24 6.80 2.74
N VAL A 5 -9.59 7.85 2.25
CA VAL A 5 -8.15 7.93 2.04
C VAL A 5 -7.59 9.04 2.90
N TYR A 6 -6.69 8.71 3.81
CA TYR A 6 -6.09 9.65 4.78
C TYR A 6 -4.77 10.16 4.19
N GLN A 7 -4.82 11.32 3.54
CA GLN A 7 -3.69 11.86 2.79
C GLN A 7 -2.91 12.90 3.59
N LEU A 8 -1.59 12.78 3.59
CA LEU A 8 -0.72 13.87 3.99
C LEU A 8 -0.79 14.95 2.90
N ILE A 9 -1.38 16.10 3.23
CA ILE A 9 -1.54 17.24 2.30
C ILE A 9 -0.41 18.25 2.42
N ALA A 10 0.19 18.34 3.60
CA ALA A 10 1.37 19.12 3.92
C ALA A 10 2.06 18.50 5.14
N PRO A 11 3.32 18.84 5.45
CA PRO A 11 3.98 18.35 6.65
C PRO A 11 3.12 18.50 7.90
N ARG A 12 2.91 17.38 8.63
CA ARG A 12 2.08 17.24 9.82
C ARG A 12 0.59 17.51 9.65
N MET A 13 0.11 17.59 8.41
CA MET A 13 -1.31 17.83 8.09
C MET A 13 -1.87 16.66 7.29
N ILE A 14 -2.68 15.85 7.93
CA ILE A 14 -3.45 14.78 7.28
C ILE A 14 -4.89 15.23 7.12
N ASP A 15 -5.43 15.04 5.94
CA ASP A 15 -6.84 15.26 5.63
C ASP A 15 -7.46 13.98 5.07
N VAL A 16 -8.78 13.88 5.14
CA VAL A 16 -9.52 12.71 4.66
C VAL A 16 -10.23 13.06 3.36
N THR A 17 -9.90 12.31 2.32
CA THR A 17 -10.63 12.39 1.05
C THR A 17 -11.48 11.14 0.86
N TYR A 18 -12.67 11.31 0.28
CA TYR A 18 -13.57 10.22 -0.05
C TYR A 18 -13.55 9.98 -1.55
N GLN A 19 -13.19 8.77 -1.94
CA GLN A 19 -13.06 8.39 -3.35
C GLN A 19 -14.08 7.31 -3.68
N GLU A 20 -14.74 7.43 -4.83
CA GLU A 20 -15.54 6.34 -5.35
C GLU A 20 -14.63 5.24 -5.88
N MET A 21 -14.83 4.02 -5.38
CA MET A 21 -14.07 2.85 -5.81
C MET A 21 -14.98 1.90 -6.60
N HIS A 22 -14.57 1.59 -7.81
CA HIS A 22 -15.22 0.60 -8.68
C HIS A 22 -14.50 -0.73 -8.58
N LEU A 23 -15.24 -1.79 -8.25
CA LEU A 23 -14.65 -3.13 -8.15
C LEU A 23 -14.24 -3.62 -9.54
N SER A 24 -13.00 -4.05 -9.66
CA SER A 24 -12.43 -4.61 -10.89
C SER A 24 -12.52 -6.13 -10.88
N GLY A 25 -12.80 -6.73 -12.02
CA GLY A 25 -12.78 -8.20 -12.16
C GLY A 25 -11.38 -8.84 -12.14
N SER A 26 -10.32 -8.04 -12.12
CA SER A 26 -8.92 -8.48 -12.16
C SER A 26 -8.09 -8.12 -10.92
N GLN A 27 -8.72 -7.52 -9.92
CA GLN A 27 -8.06 -7.07 -8.70
C GLN A 27 -8.78 -7.58 -7.46
N VAL A 28 -7.99 -7.80 -6.42
CA VAL A 28 -8.43 -8.20 -5.09
C VAL A 28 -8.65 -6.94 -4.26
N LEU A 29 -9.79 -6.84 -3.59
CA LEU A 29 -10.07 -5.80 -2.61
C LEU A 29 -9.59 -6.26 -1.25
N ILE A 30 -8.71 -5.50 -0.64
CA ILE A 30 -8.21 -5.73 0.70
C ILE A 30 -8.56 -4.60 1.65
N ARG A 31 -8.64 -4.91 2.94
CA ARG A 31 -8.78 -3.96 4.04
C ARG A 31 -7.52 -4.01 4.90
N PRO A 32 -6.71 -2.95 4.98
CA PRO A 32 -5.60 -2.87 5.93
C PRO A 32 -6.09 -3.08 7.37
N LEU A 33 -5.42 -3.95 8.12
CA LEU A 33 -5.75 -4.26 9.52
C LEU A 33 -4.74 -3.64 10.49
N TYR A 34 -3.45 -3.80 10.17
CA TYR A 34 -2.34 -3.21 10.92
C TYR A 34 -1.36 -2.59 9.94
N LEU A 35 -0.93 -1.40 10.27
CA LEU A 35 0.01 -0.59 9.49
C LEU A 35 1.29 -0.42 10.31
N SER A 36 2.46 -0.50 9.67
CA SER A 36 3.72 -0.10 10.30
C SER A 36 4.21 1.22 9.74
N ILE A 37 4.78 2.05 10.61
CA ILE A 37 5.29 3.36 10.25
C ILE A 37 6.81 3.26 10.14
N CYS A 38 7.33 3.39 8.94
CA CYS A 38 8.76 3.36 8.70
C CYS A 38 9.41 4.76 8.79
N HIS A 39 10.73 4.79 8.69
CA HIS A 39 11.47 6.06 8.69
C HIS A 39 11.12 6.95 7.47
N ALA A 40 10.79 6.36 6.34
CA ALA A 40 10.39 7.11 5.15
C ALA A 40 9.08 7.87 5.37
N ASP A 41 8.08 7.25 6.00
CA ASP A 41 6.80 7.88 6.34
C ASP A 41 7.02 9.04 7.32
N GLN A 42 7.84 8.82 8.35
CA GLN A 42 8.19 9.87 9.32
C GLN A 42 8.84 11.08 8.65
N ARG A 43 9.76 10.86 7.69
CA ARG A 43 10.42 11.95 6.95
C ARG A 43 9.43 12.76 6.11
N TYR A 44 8.43 12.12 5.49
CA TYR A 44 7.37 12.85 4.79
C TYR A 44 6.49 13.61 5.77
N TYR A 45 6.01 12.94 6.81
CA TYR A 45 5.15 13.55 7.81
C TYR A 45 5.79 14.77 8.49
N GLN A 46 7.07 14.69 8.84
CA GLN A 46 7.80 15.77 9.49
C GLN A 46 8.29 16.87 8.52
N GLY A 47 8.13 16.70 7.21
CA GLY A 47 8.64 17.63 6.21
C GLY A 47 10.15 17.54 6.01
N MET A 48 10.78 16.42 6.37
CA MET A 48 12.24 16.20 6.26
C MET A 48 12.64 15.66 4.86
N ARG A 49 11.92 16.07 3.84
CA ARG A 49 12.25 15.88 2.42
C ARG A 49 12.48 17.24 1.78
N SER A 50 13.17 17.26 0.63
CA SER A 50 13.32 18.52 -0.10
C SER A 50 11.95 19.09 -0.49
N GLU A 51 11.84 20.41 -0.56
CA GLU A 51 10.62 21.10 -0.96
C GLU A 51 10.11 20.60 -2.33
N ALA A 52 11.02 20.40 -3.28
CA ALA A 52 10.71 19.86 -4.59
C ALA A 52 10.08 18.45 -4.51
N ALA A 53 10.60 17.58 -3.62
CA ALA A 53 10.06 16.24 -3.42
C ALA A 53 8.68 16.28 -2.76
N LEU A 54 8.47 17.15 -1.77
CA LEU A 54 7.17 17.33 -1.13
C LEU A 54 6.14 17.83 -2.13
N LYS A 55 6.47 18.87 -2.89
CA LYS A 55 5.58 19.45 -3.89
C LYS A 55 5.23 18.47 -5.02
N ALA A 56 6.15 17.59 -5.39
CA ALA A 56 5.92 16.62 -6.47
C ALA A 56 5.10 15.40 -6.02
N LYS A 57 5.08 15.07 -4.72
CA LYS A 57 4.52 13.81 -4.22
C LYS A 57 3.27 13.97 -3.36
N LEU A 58 3.07 15.12 -2.74
CA LEU A 58 1.86 15.39 -1.96
C LEU A 58 0.75 15.99 -2.84
N PRO A 59 -0.53 15.75 -2.53
CA PRO A 59 -1.01 14.91 -1.43
C PRO A 59 -0.85 13.41 -1.71
N MET A 60 -0.65 12.59 -0.68
CA MET A 60 -0.67 11.13 -0.77
C MET A 60 -0.96 10.49 0.59
N ALA A 61 -1.64 9.35 0.59
CA ALA A 61 -1.69 8.50 1.77
C ALA A 61 -0.30 7.91 2.03
N LEU A 62 0.14 7.98 3.29
CA LEU A 62 1.40 7.38 3.70
C LEU A 62 1.27 5.87 3.85
N ILE A 63 2.34 5.21 4.30
CA ILE A 63 2.45 3.82 4.69
C ILE A 63 2.46 2.88 3.48
N HIS A 64 3.55 2.14 3.37
CA HIS A 64 3.72 1.09 2.36
C HIS A 64 3.89 -0.30 2.96
N GLU A 65 3.75 -0.43 4.28
CA GLU A 65 3.87 -1.66 5.05
C GLU A 65 2.57 -1.95 5.79
N CYS A 66 1.94 -3.09 5.54
CA CYS A 66 0.76 -3.48 6.28
C CYS A 66 0.51 -5.00 6.21
N VAL A 67 -0.35 -5.47 7.09
CA VAL A 67 -1.08 -6.73 6.92
C VAL A 67 -2.56 -6.39 6.72
N ALA A 68 -3.20 -7.06 5.79
CA ALA A 68 -4.56 -6.80 5.38
C ALA A 68 -5.41 -8.08 5.34
N GLU A 69 -6.71 -7.89 5.23
CA GLU A 69 -7.70 -8.95 5.03
C GLU A 69 -8.32 -8.82 3.64
N VAL A 70 -8.51 -9.95 2.97
CA VAL A 70 -9.22 -10.02 1.69
C VAL A 70 -10.72 -9.82 1.94
N ILE A 71 -11.30 -8.81 1.29
CA ILE A 71 -12.73 -8.48 1.39
C ILE A 71 -13.52 -9.00 0.17
N TYR A 72 -12.88 -8.95 -1.00
CA TYR A 72 -13.48 -9.42 -2.24
C TYR A 72 -12.37 -9.85 -3.20
N ASP A 73 -12.51 -11.02 -3.80
CA ASP A 73 -11.60 -11.52 -4.83
C ASP A 73 -12.38 -12.21 -5.96
N PRO A 74 -12.56 -11.54 -7.09
CA PRO A 74 -13.18 -12.14 -8.27
C PRO A 74 -12.19 -13.00 -9.08
N THR A 75 -10.90 -12.97 -8.76
CA THR A 75 -9.86 -13.73 -9.50
C THR A 75 -9.74 -15.16 -9.02
N GLY A 76 -10.23 -15.47 -7.81
CA GLY A 76 -10.15 -16.79 -7.19
C GLY A 76 -8.77 -17.15 -6.62
N ALA A 77 -7.86 -16.18 -6.52
CA ALA A 77 -6.52 -16.41 -5.94
C ALA A 77 -6.54 -16.55 -4.41
N PHE A 78 -7.52 -15.89 -3.75
CA PHE A 78 -7.67 -15.85 -2.29
C PHE A 78 -9.13 -16.07 -1.89
N GLN A 79 -9.33 -16.43 -0.63
CA GLN A 79 -10.67 -16.49 -0.04
C GLN A 79 -10.95 -15.22 0.76
N VAL A 80 -12.21 -14.81 0.84
CA VAL A 80 -12.64 -13.71 1.73
C VAL A 80 -12.28 -14.08 3.18
N GLY A 81 -11.64 -13.15 3.89
CA GLY A 81 -11.13 -13.37 5.24
C GLY A 81 -9.67 -13.88 5.29
N ASP A 82 -9.06 -14.18 4.14
CA ASP A 82 -7.64 -14.50 4.13
C ASP A 82 -6.80 -13.28 4.53
N ARG A 83 -5.74 -13.55 5.29
CA ARG A 83 -4.75 -12.54 5.66
C ARG A 83 -3.66 -12.47 4.60
N VAL A 84 -3.34 -11.27 4.17
CA VAL A 84 -2.34 -11.02 3.13
C VAL A 84 -1.42 -9.87 3.50
N ILE A 85 -0.22 -9.92 2.95
CA ILE A 85 0.78 -8.84 3.03
C ILE A 85 0.90 -8.29 1.62
N PRO A 86 0.55 -7.01 1.39
CA PRO A 86 0.68 -6.40 0.09
C PRO A 86 2.12 -6.00 -0.20
N ILE A 87 2.56 -6.25 -1.44
CA ILE A 87 3.83 -5.79 -1.98
C ILE A 87 3.63 -4.35 -2.46
N PRO A 88 4.39 -3.36 -1.94
CA PRO A 88 4.16 -1.95 -2.23
C PRO A 88 4.56 -1.54 -3.65
N ASN A 89 5.48 -2.27 -4.27
CA ASN A 89 5.92 -2.02 -5.64
C ASN A 89 4.99 -2.68 -6.65
N SER A 90 4.70 -1.96 -7.74
CA SER A 90 4.00 -2.51 -8.92
C SER A 90 4.83 -2.18 -10.15
N PRO A 91 5.60 -3.15 -10.68
CA PRO A 91 6.41 -2.97 -11.87
C PRO A 91 5.53 -2.59 -13.07
N THR A 92 6.02 -1.69 -13.91
CA THR A 92 5.36 -1.28 -15.15
C THR A 92 5.88 -2.03 -16.38
N GLN A 93 7.00 -2.73 -16.22
CA GLN A 93 7.64 -3.53 -17.26
C GLN A 93 8.09 -4.86 -16.68
N THR A 94 8.09 -5.89 -17.51
CA THR A 94 8.70 -7.18 -17.18
C THR A 94 10.20 -7.12 -17.33
N ASP A 95 10.92 -7.81 -16.45
CA ASP A 95 12.35 -7.98 -16.50
C ASP A 95 12.68 -9.44 -16.21
N ASP A 96 13.49 -10.08 -17.05
CA ASP A 96 13.80 -11.51 -16.94
C ASP A 96 14.78 -11.82 -15.80
N ILE A 97 15.49 -10.81 -15.30
CA ILE A 97 16.51 -10.94 -14.26
C ILE A 97 15.95 -10.48 -12.90
N ILE A 98 15.23 -9.36 -12.89
CA ILE A 98 14.67 -8.75 -11.67
C ILE A 98 13.17 -8.60 -11.85
N ALA A 99 12.42 -9.58 -11.37
CA ALA A 99 10.95 -9.59 -11.48
C ALA A 99 10.30 -8.36 -10.82
N GLU A 100 10.86 -7.88 -9.70
CA GLU A 100 10.46 -6.66 -9.00
C GLU A 100 11.22 -5.44 -9.50
N ASN A 101 10.97 -5.06 -10.74
CA ASN A 101 11.66 -3.97 -11.40
C ASN A 101 11.32 -2.59 -10.78
N TYR A 102 12.28 -1.98 -10.07
CA TYR A 102 12.16 -0.67 -9.41
C TYR A 102 12.53 0.51 -10.33
N LEU A 103 12.13 0.48 -11.58
CA LEU A 103 12.33 1.60 -12.48
C LEU A 103 11.59 2.86 -12.00
N ARG A 104 12.02 4.02 -12.48
CA ARG A 104 11.34 5.30 -12.18
C ARG A 104 9.87 5.33 -12.61
N SER A 105 9.51 4.51 -13.59
CA SER A 105 8.13 4.33 -14.07
C SER A 105 7.31 3.38 -13.18
N SER A 106 7.94 2.62 -12.29
CA SER A 106 7.25 1.71 -11.39
C SER A 106 6.36 2.48 -10.41
N PHE A 107 5.20 1.89 -10.12
CA PHE A 107 4.26 2.43 -9.16
C PHE A 107 4.66 1.93 -7.76
N PHE A 108 5.18 2.81 -6.92
CA PHE A 108 5.53 2.48 -5.54
C PHE A 108 4.63 3.23 -4.56
N ARG A 109 3.94 2.48 -3.70
CA ARG A 109 3.02 3.03 -2.73
C ARG A 109 3.73 3.91 -1.70
N SER A 110 3.06 4.99 -1.26
CA SER A 110 3.64 5.99 -0.35
C SER A 110 4.88 6.70 -0.94
N SER A 111 4.98 6.77 -2.29
CA SER A 111 6.05 7.49 -2.99
C SER A 111 5.52 8.28 -4.19
N GLY A 112 4.57 9.19 -3.94
CA GLY A 112 3.86 9.96 -4.97
C GLY A 112 2.57 9.29 -5.42
N TYR A 113 2.22 8.16 -4.82
CA TYR A 113 0.95 7.45 -4.97
C TYR A 113 0.42 7.07 -3.60
N ASP A 114 -0.89 6.95 -3.45
CA ASP A 114 -1.49 6.60 -2.16
C ASP A 114 -0.97 5.26 -1.64
N GLY A 115 -0.48 5.29 -0.41
CA GLY A 115 -0.07 4.12 0.37
C GLY A 115 -1.27 3.38 0.97
N PHE A 116 -1.03 2.66 2.05
CA PHE A 116 -2.05 1.82 2.69
C PHE A 116 -2.82 2.53 3.81
N LEU A 117 -2.58 3.82 4.07
CA LEU A 117 -3.35 4.60 5.05
C LEU A 117 -4.70 4.99 4.44
N GLN A 118 -5.56 4.00 4.24
CA GLN A 118 -6.90 4.11 3.67
C GLN A 118 -7.74 2.90 4.07
N ASP A 119 -9.06 3.01 3.97
CA ASP A 119 -9.97 1.93 4.43
C ASP A 119 -9.84 0.68 3.55
N TYR A 120 -9.73 0.86 2.24
CA TYR A 120 -9.65 -0.24 1.27
C TYR A 120 -8.62 0.03 0.19
N VAL A 121 -8.05 -1.05 -0.35
CA VAL A 121 -7.08 -1.00 -1.45
C VAL A 121 -7.40 -2.09 -2.45
N MET A 122 -7.32 -1.78 -3.74
CA MET A 122 -7.35 -2.78 -4.81
C MET A 122 -5.95 -3.06 -5.33
N LEU A 123 -5.59 -4.33 -5.42
CA LEU A 123 -4.30 -4.81 -5.91
C LEU A 123 -4.48 -6.02 -6.83
N LYS A 124 -3.55 -6.20 -7.75
CA LYS A 124 -3.48 -7.46 -8.51
C LYS A 124 -3.10 -8.60 -7.57
N PRO A 125 -3.54 -9.85 -7.82
CA PRO A 125 -3.22 -11.00 -6.98
C PRO A 125 -1.72 -11.23 -6.78
N ASP A 126 -0.90 -10.96 -7.82
CA ASP A 126 0.55 -11.08 -7.78
C ASP A 126 1.24 -10.04 -6.87
N ARG A 127 0.49 -9.05 -6.39
CA ARG A 127 0.95 -8.07 -5.40
C ARG A 127 0.53 -8.41 -3.98
N LEU A 128 0.07 -9.63 -3.73
CA LEU A 128 -0.38 -10.10 -2.42
C LEU A 128 0.32 -11.40 -2.05
N VAL A 129 0.85 -11.47 -0.84
CA VAL A 129 1.48 -12.67 -0.27
C VAL A 129 0.61 -13.16 0.87
N PRO A 130 0.24 -14.47 0.93
CA PRO A 130 -0.47 -15.02 2.07
C PRO A 130 0.29 -14.82 3.38
N ALA A 131 -0.38 -14.28 4.39
CA ALA A 131 0.18 -14.16 5.73
C ALA A 131 -0.17 -15.38 6.59
N PRO A 132 0.81 -16.09 7.20
CA PRO A 132 0.51 -17.24 8.05
C PRO A 132 -0.39 -16.86 9.23
N LYS A 133 -1.44 -17.63 9.46
CA LYS A 133 -2.39 -17.38 10.56
C LYS A 133 -1.74 -17.51 11.95
N SER A 134 -0.63 -18.23 12.04
CA SER A 134 0.16 -18.41 13.28
C SER A 134 0.95 -17.17 13.68
N VAL A 135 1.17 -16.22 12.76
CA VAL A 135 1.90 -14.99 13.05
C VAL A 135 0.91 -13.93 13.55
N PRO A 136 1.16 -13.28 14.70
CA PRO A 136 0.35 -12.17 15.17
C PRO A 136 0.32 -11.04 14.14
N LEU A 137 -0.84 -10.39 13.98
CA LEU A 137 -1.02 -9.32 12.97
C LEU A 137 -0.02 -8.18 13.13
N GLN A 138 0.28 -7.81 14.38
CA GLN A 138 1.25 -6.75 14.69
C GLN A 138 2.65 -7.12 14.20
N VAL A 139 3.03 -8.40 14.24
CA VAL A 139 4.32 -8.88 13.73
C VAL A 139 4.28 -8.96 12.21
N ALA A 140 3.19 -9.47 11.64
CA ALA A 140 3.02 -9.59 10.19
C ALA A 140 3.07 -8.23 9.47
N SER A 141 2.68 -7.13 10.12
CA SER A 141 2.74 -5.79 9.53
C SER A 141 4.17 -5.32 9.23
N PHE A 142 5.20 -5.91 9.84
CA PHE A 142 6.62 -5.60 9.60
C PHE A 142 7.27 -6.49 8.53
N THR A 143 6.52 -7.34 7.84
CA THR A 143 7.11 -8.31 6.90
C THR A 143 7.86 -7.61 5.76
N GLU A 144 7.33 -6.53 5.23
CA GLU A 144 8.01 -5.77 4.17
C GLU A 144 9.36 -5.24 4.67
N LEU A 145 9.39 -4.59 5.82
CA LEU A 145 10.60 -4.05 6.43
C LEU A 145 11.68 -5.13 6.67
N ILE A 146 11.27 -6.35 7.02
CA ILE A 146 12.21 -7.46 7.28
C ILE A 146 12.74 -8.07 5.96
N SER A 147 12.00 -7.93 4.88
CA SER A 147 12.34 -8.52 3.58
C SER A 147 13.32 -7.69 2.73
N VAL A 148 13.60 -6.45 3.13
CA VAL A 148 14.45 -5.50 2.42
C VAL A 148 15.90 -5.54 2.90
#